data_9912f598e8c5d91f2046568189a3b921
#
_entry.id   9912f598e8c5d91f2046568189a3b921
#
_cell.length_a   1.000
_cell.length_b   1.000
_cell.length_c   1.000
_cell.angle_alpha   90.00
_cell.angle_beta   90.00
_cell.angle_gamma   90.00
#
_symmetry.space_group_name_H-M   'P 1'
#
loop_
_entity.id
_entity.type
_entity.pdbx_description
1 polymer ?
#
loop_
_entity_poly.entity_id
_entity_poly.type
_entity_poly.pdbx_seq_one_letter_code
_entity_poly.pdbx_strand_id
1 'polypeptide(L)'
;MATETHDNAITIASLGLLAYASADIAHHVLGHGGACLALGGSIVSLSSVFVNCSLHGATIDLAGPLANLALGLAALLVAGVARPTATPTRLFWVLVAAFNLMWFSGQLVFSVATGTDDWAWAMHRFSIGAPGRYGLIAVGALCYFVTYFFAAAGMVNLSHPRARARRIILIVWLTAGVTACATAALDHDAVRALLLQAIPQSFLLSIGLLWVPARAASRSTNTSPAAAVSFSVRWVIGAAIVGVASILVLGPGMIATN
;
A
#
# COMPACT_ATOMS: atom_id res chain seq x y z
N MET A 1 -8.10 39.40 -9.13
CA MET A 1 -8.61 38.05 -9.39
C MET A 1 -7.58 37.05 -8.83
N ALA A 2 -7.88 36.37 -7.73
CA ALA A 2 -7.02 35.30 -7.24
C ALA A 2 -7.15 34.14 -8.21
N THR A 3 -6.07 33.70 -8.84
CA THR A 3 -6.02 32.50 -9.66
C THR A 3 -6.37 31.32 -8.76
N GLU A 4 -7.50 30.67 -9.00
CA GLU A 4 -7.81 29.40 -8.33
C GLU A 4 -6.68 28.41 -8.64
N THR A 5 -5.87 28.11 -7.64
CA THR A 5 -4.80 27.13 -7.78
C THR A 5 -5.43 25.75 -7.71
N HIS A 6 -5.54 25.10 -8.85
CA HIS A 6 -6.06 23.72 -8.93
C HIS A 6 -4.97 22.69 -8.59
N ASP A 7 -5.38 21.62 -7.88
CA ASP A 7 -4.52 20.47 -7.65
C ASP A 7 -4.09 19.81 -8.97
N ASN A 8 -2.81 19.53 -9.11
CA ASN A 8 -2.27 18.86 -10.27
C ASN A 8 -2.48 17.34 -10.19
N ALA A 9 -3.31 16.83 -11.08
CA ALA A 9 -3.68 15.41 -11.11
C ALA A 9 -2.49 14.47 -11.41
N ILE A 10 -1.53 14.90 -12.24
CA ILE A 10 -0.35 14.10 -12.60
C ILE A 10 0.54 13.91 -11.38
N THR A 11 0.79 14.98 -10.60
CA THR A 11 1.56 14.88 -9.37
C THR A 11 0.85 13.98 -8.35
N ILE A 12 -0.48 14.11 -8.20
CA ILE A 12 -1.26 13.26 -7.28
C ILE A 12 -1.21 11.79 -7.70
N ALA A 13 -1.36 11.49 -8.98
CA ALA A 13 -1.22 10.14 -9.52
C ALA A 13 0.18 9.58 -9.27
N SER A 14 1.22 10.39 -9.48
CA SER A 14 2.61 10.01 -9.20
C SER A 14 2.83 9.65 -7.72
N LEU A 15 2.24 10.43 -6.79
CA LEU A 15 2.30 10.12 -5.36
C LEU A 15 1.57 8.82 -5.03
N GLY A 16 0.42 8.57 -5.67
CA GLY A 16 -0.35 7.33 -5.51
C GLY A 16 0.43 6.10 -5.97
N LEU A 17 1.01 6.16 -7.17
CA LEU A 17 1.86 5.11 -7.72
C LEU A 17 3.04 4.80 -6.80
N LEU A 18 3.80 5.82 -6.40
CA LEU A 18 4.98 5.65 -5.56
C LEU A 18 4.63 5.11 -4.17
N ALA A 19 3.52 5.55 -3.59
CA ALA A 19 3.07 5.06 -2.30
C ALA A 19 2.63 3.59 -2.36
N TYR A 20 1.91 3.20 -3.40
CA TYR A 20 1.54 1.80 -3.63
C TYR A 20 2.79 0.94 -3.91
N ALA A 21 3.66 1.36 -4.83
CA ALA A 21 4.88 0.64 -5.13
C ALA A 21 5.78 0.45 -3.90
N SER A 22 5.79 1.42 -2.96
CA SER A 22 6.51 1.26 -1.70
C SER A 22 5.95 0.12 -0.85
N ALA A 23 4.63 -0.08 -0.86
CA ALA A 23 4.00 -1.16 -0.11
C ALA A 23 4.26 -2.53 -0.77
N ASP A 24 4.20 -2.59 -2.09
CA ASP A 24 4.49 -3.78 -2.88
C ASP A 24 5.95 -4.23 -2.71
N ILE A 25 6.91 -3.29 -2.86
CA ILE A 25 8.34 -3.55 -2.67
C ILE A 25 8.64 -3.96 -1.22
N ALA A 26 8.02 -3.29 -0.24
CA ALA A 26 8.20 -3.65 1.16
C ALA A 26 7.74 -5.08 1.42
N HIS A 27 6.61 -5.48 0.88
CA HIS A 27 6.01 -6.79 1.07
C HIS A 27 6.82 -7.91 0.38
N HIS A 28 6.95 -7.81 -0.94
CA HIS A 28 7.53 -8.89 -1.74
C HIS A 28 9.07 -8.89 -1.72
N VAL A 29 9.69 -7.73 -1.97
CA VAL A 29 11.14 -7.65 -2.12
C VAL A 29 11.84 -7.65 -0.77
N LEU A 30 11.49 -6.69 0.11
CA LEU A 30 12.16 -6.53 1.41
C LEU A 30 11.67 -7.54 2.44
N GLY A 31 10.38 -7.83 2.47
CA GLY A 31 9.76 -8.78 3.38
C GLY A 31 10.13 -10.22 3.01
N HIS A 32 9.38 -10.83 2.11
CA HIS A 32 9.59 -12.23 1.75
C HIS A 32 10.96 -12.49 1.16
N GLY A 33 11.38 -11.69 0.16
CA GLY A 33 12.68 -11.82 -0.49
C GLY A 33 13.84 -11.62 0.47
N GLY A 34 13.79 -10.55 1.28
CA GLY A 34 14.78 -10.26 2.29
C GLY A 34 14.90 -11.35 3.36
N ALA A 35 13.77 -11.86 3.87
CA ALA A 35 13.76 -12.95 4.83
C ALA A 35 14.29 -14.26 4.24
N CYS A 36 13.94 -14.56 2.99
CA CYS A 36 14.47 -15.72 2.26
C CYS A 36 16.01 -15.72 2.27
N LEU A 37 16.60 -14.61 1.83
CA LEU A 37 18.06 -14.46 1.75
C LEU A 37 18.72 -14.44 3.14
N ALA A 38 18.12 -13.75 4.10
CA ALA A 38 18.64 -13.67 5.47
C ALA A 38 18.69 -15.03 6.19
N LEU A 39 17.79 -15.93 5.83
CA LEU A 39 17.76 -17.30 6.36
C LEU A 39 18.64 -18.29 5.57
N GLY A 40 19.40 -17.81 4.59
CA GLY A 40 20.29 -18.65 3.76
C GLY A 40 19.57 -19.36 2.60
N GLY A 41 18.35 -18.95 2.28
CA GLY A 41 17.63 -19.42 1.10
C GLY A 41 18.05 -18.72 -0.18
N SER A 42 17.57 -19.22 -1.31
CA SER A 42 17.69 -18.60 -2.63
C SER A 42 16.30 -18.20 -3.15
N ILE A 43 16.21 -17.05 -3.80
CA ILE A 43 14.98 -16.63 -4.48
C ILE A 43 14.85 -17.43 -5.76
N VAL A 44 13.81 -18.26 -5.84
CA VAL A 44 13.50 -19.07 -7.03
C VAL A 44 12.75 -18.22 -8.05
N SER A 45 11.76 -17.46 -7.61
CA SER A 45 11.09 -16.45 -8.42
C SER A 45 10.62 -15.29 -7.56
N LEU A 46 10.60 -14.09 -8.15
CA LEU A 46 10.17 -12.86 -7.51
C LEU A 46 9.38 -12.02 -8.52
N SER A 47 8.13 -11.75 -8.21
CA SER A 47 7.26 -10.83 -8.97
C SER A 47 6.56 -9.85 -8.04
N SER A 48 5.72 -8.99 -8.58
CA SER A 48 4.88 -8.08 -7.80
C SER A 48 3.72 -8.77 -7.07
N VAL A 49 3.55 -10.05 -7.25
CA VAL A 49 2.42 -10.81 -6.70
C VAL A 49 2.83 -12.10 -6.00
N PHE A 50 4.01 -12.63 -6.29
CA PHE A 50 4.52 -13.87 -5.71
C PHE A 50 6.01 -13.83 -5.46
N VAL A 51 6.42 -14.46 -4.36
CA VAL A 51 7.83 -14.75 -4.04
C VAL A 51 7.96 -16.22 -3.71
N ASN A 52 8.77 -16.93 -4.50
CA ASN A 52 9.13 -18.31 -4.20
C ASN A 52 10.55 -18.34 -3.66
N CYS A 53 10.68 -18.84 -2.44
CA CYS A 53 11.96 -19.08 -1.77
C CYS A 53 12.26 -20.59 -1.78
N SER A 54 13.53 -20.97 -1.87
CA SER A 54 13.96 -22.35 -1.71
C SER A 54 13.70 -22.91 -0.31
N LEU A 55 13.52 -22.03 0.66
CA LEU A 55 13.10 -22.34 2.02
C LEU A 55 11.62 -22.00 2.23
N HIS A 56 10.97 -22.80 3.08
CA HIS A 56 9.59 -22.56 3.47
C HIS A 56 9.47 -22.48 4.99
N GLY A 57 8.75 -21.49 5.51
CA GLY A 57 8.55 -21.34 6.95
C GLY A 57 7.72 -20.13 7.32
N ALA A 58 7.12 -20.16 8.50
CA ALA A 58 6.27 -19.08 9.01
C ALA A 58 7.01 -17.73 9.06
N THR A 59 8.32 -17.73 9.30
CA THR A 59 9.13 -16.50 9.28
C THR A 59 9.11 -15.85 7.91
N ILE A 60 9.22 -16.63 6.84
CA ILE A 60 9.17 -16.11 5.47
C ILE A 60 7.74 -15.67 5.14
N ASP A 61 6.73 -16.49 5.49
CA ASP A 61 5.33 -16.18 5.25
C ASP A 61 4.91 -14.85 5.92
N LEU A 62 5.38 -14.59 7.15
CA LEU A 62 5.06 -13.37 7.90
C LEU A 62 5.92 -12.15 7.54
N ALA A 63 7.06 -12.36 6.90
CA ALA A 63 8.01 -11.27 6.64
C ALA A 63 7.43 -10.16 5.74
N GLY A 64 6.62 -10.52 4.74
CA GLY A 64 5.94 -9.56 3.87
C GLY A 64 5.01 -8.63 4.65
N PRO A 65 3.99 -9.17 5.33
CA PRO A 65 3.09 -8.37 6.17
C PRO A 65 3.81 -7.54 7.23
N LEU A 66 4.82 -8.11 7.90
CA LEU A 66 5.58 -7.39 8.94
C LEU A 66 6.44 -6.26 8.35
N ALA A 67 6.97 -6.40 7.14
CA ALA A 67 7.65 -5.32 6.44
C ALA A 67 6.70 -4.16 6.12
N ASN A 68 5.46 -4.46 5.70
CA ASN A 68 4.43 -3.43 5.53
C ASN A 68 4.11 -2.74 6.86
N LEU A 69 3.97 -3.48 7.96
CA LEU A 69 3.75 -2.88 9.28
C LEU A 69 4.89 -1.94 9.65
N ALA A 70 6.14 -2.38 9.52
CA ALA A 70 7.31 -1.59 9.87
C ALA A 70 7.43 -0.31 9.03
N LEU A 71 7.30 -0.42 7.70
CA LEU A 71 7.35 0.74 6.81
C LEU A 71 6.17 1.69 7.04
N GLY A 72 4.98 1.16 7.25
CA GLY A 72 3.79 1.95 7.54
C GLY A 72 3.93 2.77 8.82
N LEU A 73 4.44 2.17 9.91
CA LEU A 73 4.73 2.87 11.17
C LEU A 73 5.83 3.92 11.01
N ALA A 74 6.92 3.59 10.30
CA ALA A 74 7.98 4.55 10.00
C ALA A 74 7.45 5.75 9.20
N ALA A 75 6.60 5.50 8.20
CA ALA A 75 5.97 6.54 7.41
C ALA A 75 5.03 7.44 8.23
N LEU A 76 4.31 6.90 9.21
CA LEU A 76 3.51 7.69 10.16
C LEU A 76 4.37 8.65 10.97
N LEU A 77 5.53 8.18 11.46
CA LEU A 77 6.46 9.04 12.21
C LEU A 77 6.98 10.17 11.32
N VAL A 78 7.39 9.86 10.09
CA VAL A 78 7.86 10.87 9.13
C VAL A 78 6.75 11.87 8.80
N ALA A 79 5.53 11.41 8.55
CA ALA A 79 4.38 12.28 8.28
C ALA A 79 4.05 13.21 9.45
N GLY A 80 4.25 12.75 10.69
CA GLY A 80 4.05 13.52 11.92
C GLY A 80 5.09 14.64 12.09
N VAL A 81 6.34 14.40 11.68
CA VAL A 81 7.45 15.37 11.78
C VAL A 81 7.50 16.31 10.57
N ALA A 82 6.97 15.89 9.41
CA ALA A 82 7.00 16.70 8.18
C ALA A 82 6.23 18.01 8.37
N ARG A 83 6.89 19.12 8.01
CA ARG A 83 6.32 20.48 8.15
C ARG A 83 5.05 20.62 7.31
N PRO A 84 4.02 21.35 7.78
CA PRO A 84 2.76 21.57 7.05
C PRO A 84 2.92 22.18 5.66
N THR A 85 4.02 22.89 5.42
CA THR A 85 4.30 23.62 4.18
C THR A 85 4.72 22.74 2.99
N ALA A 86 5.13 21.49 3.24
CA ALA A 86 5.56 20.56 2.18
C ALA A 86 4.42 19.63 1.77
N THR A 87 3.33 20.19 1.23
CA THR A 87 2.10 19.47 0.90
C THR A 87 2.29 18.16 0.11
N PRO A 88 3.04 18.10 -1.02
CA PRO A 88 3.22 16.84 -1.75
C PRO A 88 3.98 15.80 -0.94
N THR A 89 5.04 16.20 -0.24
CA THR A 89 5.87 15.29 0.59
C THR A 89 5.08 14.72 1.77
N ARG A 90 4.31 15.57 2.46
CA ARG A 90 3.46 15.10 3.56
C ARG A 90 2.36 14.17 3.07
N LEU A 91 1.69 14.52 1.96
CA LEU A 91 0.69 13.67 1.33
C LEU A 91 1.30 12.31 0.96
N PHE A 92 2.49 12.29 0.38
CA PHE A 92 3.22 11.07 0.06
C PHE A 92 3.38 10.16 1.29
N TRP A 93 3.93 10.67 2.39
CA TRP A 93 4.16 9.87 3.59
C TRP A 93 2.86 9.40 4.25
N VAL A 94 1.80 10.20 4.22
CA VAL A 94 0.46 9.77 4.67
C VAL A 94 -0.05 8.62 3.80
N LEU A 95 0.14 8.67 2.50
CA LEU A 95 -0.26 7.61 1.58
C LEU A 95 0.60 6.34 1.73
N VAL A 96 1.93 6.48 1.90
CA VAL A 96 2.82 5.35 2.20
C VAL A 96 2.37 4.65 3.48
N ALA A 97 2.10 5.41 4.54
CA ALA A 97 1.59 4.85 5.79
C ALA A 97 0.24 4.14 5.57
N ALA A 98 -0.69 4.77 4.86
CA ALA A 98 -2.02 4.24 4.64
C ALA A 98 -1.99 2.93 3.81
N PHE A 99 -1.28 2.89 2.68
CA PHE A 99 -1.18 1.68 1.86
C PHE A 99 -0.52 0.54 2.62
N ASN A 100 0.60 0.79 3.28
CA ASN A 100 1.33 -0.24 4.01
C ASN A 100 0.51 -0.81 5.19
N LEU A 101 -0.09 0.06 6.02
CA LEU A 101 -0.85 -0.39 7.18
C LEU A 101 -2.21 -1.00 6.80
N MET A 102 -2.86 -0.53 5.73
CA MET A 102 -4.08 -1.15 5.22
C MET A 102 -3.78 -2.51 4.57
N TRP A 103 -2.62 -2.64 3.89
CA TRP A 103 -2.19 -3.94 3.37
C TRP A 103 -1.97 -4.92 4.53
N PHE A 104 -1.13 -4.58 5.50
CA PHE A 104 -0.90 -5.41 6.68
C PHE A 104 -2.19 -5.86 7.36
N SER A 105 -3.05 -4.91 7.71
CA SER A 105 -4.27 -5.20 8.48
C SER A 105 -5.38 -5.82 7.64
N GLY A 106 -5.54 -5.38 6.40
CA GLY A 106 -6.53 -5.92 5.47
C GLY A 106 -6.19 -7.34 5.04
N GLN A 107 -4.89 -7.62 4.76
CA GLN A 107 -4.43 -8.97 4.46
C GLN A 107 -4.61 -9.91 5.66
N LEU A 108 -4.37 -9.43 6.90
CA LEU A 108 -4.64 -10.23 8.09
C LEU A 108 -6.10 -10.67 8.14
N VAL A 109 -7.05 -9.79 7.84
CA VAL A 109 -8.48 -10.16 7.78
C VAL A 109 -8.75 -11.09 6.59
N PHE A 110 -8.32 -10.70 5.39
CA PHE A 110 -8.61 -11.42 4.15
C PHE A 110 -8.01 -12.83 4.17
N SER A 111 -6.71 -12.93 4.41
CA SER A 111 -5.97 -14.19 4.41
C SER A 111 -6.52 -15.18 5.44
N VAL A 112 -6.74 -14.70 6.67
CA VAL A 112 -7.28 -15.54 7.75
C VAL A 112 -8.74 -15.94 7.45
N ALA A 113 -9.55 -15.06 6.88
CA ALA A 113 -10.95 -15.38 6.55
C ALA A 113 -11.08 -16.38 5.41
N THR A 114 -10.26 -16.24 4.37
CA THR A 114 -10.29 -17.11 3.19
C THR A 114 -9.50 -18.41 3.36
N GLY A 115 -8.56 -18.46 4.30
CA GLY A 115 -7.64 -19.58 4.47
C GLY A 115 -6.55 -19.64 3.41
N THR A 116 -6.24 -18.49 2.78
CA THR A 116 -5.25 -18.37 1.70
C THR A 116 -4.23 -17.29 2.06
N ASP A 117 -3.07 -17.33 1.39
CA ASP A 117 -2.04 -16.29 1.53
C ASP A 117 -1.27 -16.34 2.87
N ASP A 118 -0.37 -15.39 3.12
CA ASP A 118 0.68 -15.39 4.14
C ASP A 118 0.22 -15.73 5.55
N TRP A 119 -0.78 -15.04 6.05
CA TRP A 119 -1.27 -15.25 7.41
C TRP A 119 -1.91 -16.63 7.58
N ALA A 120 -2.61 -17.12 6.55
CA ALA A 120 -3.21 -18.45 6.60
C ALA A 120 -2.14 -19.54 6.60
N TRP A 121 -1.10 -19.38 5.79
CA TRP A 121 0.03 -20.33 5.77
C TRP A 121 0.77 -20.35 7.11
N ALA A 122 1.08 -19.18 7.66
CA ALA A 122 1.69 -19.07 8.98
C ALA A 122 0.82 -19.70 10.08
N MET A 123 -0.50 -19.44 10.07
CA MET A 123 -1.44 -20.06 11.01
C MET A 123 -1.44 -21.59 10.91
N HIS A 124 -1.43 -22.12 9.70
CA HIS A 124 -1.37 -23.55 9.48
C HIS A 124 -0.10 -24.15 10.09
N ARG A 125 1.05 -23.50 9.90
CA ARG A 125 2.35 -23.92 10.46
C ARG A 125 2.36 -23.88 11.99
N PHE A 126 1.71 -22.91 12.60
CA PHE A 126 1.59 -22.79 14.06
C PHE A 126 0.43 -23.58 14.64
N SER A 127 -0.33 -24.33 13.82
CA SER A 127 -1.50 -25.10 14.24
C SER A 127 -2.54 -24.25 14.99
N ILE A 128 -2.75 -23.01 14.55
CA ILE A 128 -3.69 -22.07 15.17
C ILE A 128 -5.12 -22.50 14.84
N GLY A 129 -5.86 -22.91 15.88
CA GLY A 129 -7.24 -23.35 15.77
C GLY A 129 -8.25 -22.21 15.61
N ALA A 130 -9.54 -22.57 15.53
CA ALA A 130 -10.63 -21.62 15.27
C ALA A 130 -10.70 -20.42 16.22
N PRO A 131 -10.50 -20.52 17.55
CA PRO A 131 -10.50 -19.34 18.42
C PRO A 131 -9.40 -18.33 18.06
N GLY A 132 -8.20 -18.81 17.74
CA GLY A 132 -7.09 -17.95 17.32
C GLY A 132 -7.36 -17.27 15.97
N ARG A 133 -8.01 -17.98 15.03
CA ARG A 133 -8.46 -17.44 13.76
C ARG A 133 -9.40 -16.24 13.94
N TYR A 134 -10.44 -16.37 14.78
CA TYR A 134 -11.36 -15.25 15.06
C TYR A 134 -10.65 -14.11 15.77
N GLY A 135 -9.73 -14.40 16.69
CA GLY A 135 -8.91 -13.40 17.35
C GLY A 135 -8.06 -12.59 16.37
N LEU A 136 -7.41 -13.25 15.40
CA LEU A 136 -6.62 -12.57 14.37
C LEU A 136 -7.48 -11.70 13.43
N ILE A 137 -8.66 -12.18 13.04
CA ILE A 137 -9.62 -11.36 12.26
C ILE A 137 -10.01 -10.10 13.04
N ALA A 138 -10.33 -10.22 14.33
CA ALA A 138 -10.69 -9.09 15.17
C ALA A 138 -9.54 -8.09 15.31
N VAL A 139 -8.31 -8.57 15.51
CA VAL A 139 -7.10 -7.72 15.56
C VAL A 139 -6.88 -7.02 14.22
N GLY A 140 -6.96 -7.75 13.10
CA GLY A 140 -6.83 -7.16 11.77
C GLY A 140 -7.86 -6.07 11.49
N ALA A 141 -9.14 -6.34 11.82
CA ALA A 141 -10.21 -5.37 11.67
C ALA A 141 -9.99 -4.11 12.54
N LEU A 142 -9.54 -4.28 13.79
CA LEU A 142 -9.21 -3.18 14.68
C LEU A 142 -8.04 -2.35 14.12
N CYS A 143 -6.95 -3.00 13.69
CA CYS A 143 -5.80 -2.33 13.08
C CYS A 143 -6.19 -1.58 11.81
N TYR A 144 -7.05 -2.18 10.97
CA TYR A 144 -7.56 -1.53 9.77
C TYR A 144 -8.36 -0.26 10.10
N PHE A 145 -9.22 -0.35 11.10
CA PHE A 145 -10.02 0.77 11.57
C PHE A 145 -9.13 1.89 12.14
N VAL A 146 -8.13 1.54 12.95
CA VAL A 146 -7.13 2.47 13.47
C VAL A 146 -6.37 3.16 12.34
N THR A 147 -5.92 2.40 11.34
CA THR A 147 -5.25 2.94 10.15
C THR A 147 -6.11 3.93 9.39
N TYR A 148 -7.39 3.62 9.20
CA TYR A 148 -8.35 4.53 8.59
C TYR A 148 -8.43 5.88 9.34
N PHE A 149 -8.45 5.86 10.68
CA PHE A 149 -8.47 7.10 11.47
C PHE A 149 -7.18 7.90 11.35
N PHE A 150 -6.02 7.23 11.31
CA PHE A 150 -4.74 7.91 11.09
C PHE A 150 -4.65 8.54 9.70
N ALA A 151 -5.05 7.82 8.65
CA ALA A 151 -5.11 8.35 7.31
C ALA A 151 -6.04 9.60 7.22
N ALA A 152 -7.21 9.51 7.86
CA ALA A 152 -8.15 10.64 7.91
C ALA A 152 -7.56 11.85 8.66
N ALA A 153 -6.88 11.62 9.80
CA ALA A 153 -6.21 12.69 10.55
C ALA A 153 -5.07 13.33 9.75
N GLY A 154 -4.28 12.51 9.02
CA GLY A 154 -3.22 13.00 8.14
C GLY A 154 -3.73 13.89 7.00
N MET A 155 -4.96 13.66 6.56
CA MET A 155 -5.58 14.40 5.45
C MET A 155 -6.46 15.58 5.88
N VAL A 156 -6.64 15.86 7.17
CA VAL A 156 -7.52 16.95 7.66
C VAL A 156 -7.19 18.29 6.99
N ASN A 157 -5.92 18.63 6.87
CA ASN A 157 -5.48 19.90 6.27
C ASN A 157 -5.61 19.94 4.74
N LEU A 158 -5.84 18.79 4.08
CA LEU A 158 -6.01 18.67 2.64
C LEU A 158 -7.48 18.49 2.23
N SER A 159 -8.36 18.34 3.22
CA SER A 159 -9.73 17.85 2.99
C SER A 159 -10.78 18.95 2.81
N HIS A 160 -10.40 20.20 2.77
CA HIS A 160 -11.35 21.28 2.52
C HIS A 160 -11.18 21.88 1.10
N PRO A 161 -12.23 21.90 0.28
CA PRO A 161 -13.56 21.29 0.47
C PRO A 161 -13.52 19.75 0.32
N ARG A 162 -14.52 19.05 0.89
CA ARG A 162 -14.61 17.57 0.84
C ARG A 162 -14.49 16.98 -0.58
N ALA A 163 -15.02 17.69 -1.58
CA ALA A 163 -14.93 17.30 -2.98
C ALA A 163 -13.48 17.19 -3.47
N ARG A 164 -12.61 18.11 -3.01
CA ARG A 164 -11.18 18.10 -3.30
C ARG A 164 -10.49 16.84 -2.74
N ALA A 165 -10.71 16.56 -1.46
CA ALA A 165 -10.14 15.37 -0.83
C ALA A 165 -10.61 14.06 -1.52
N ARG A 166 -11.91 14.00 -1.89
CA ARG A 166 -12.46 12.86 -2.64
C ARG A 166 -11.76 12.69 -3.98
N ARG A 167 -11.54 13.77 -4.72
CA ARG A 167 -10.83 13.73 -6.00
C ARG A 167 -9.38 13.25 -5.83
N ILE A 168 -8.65 13.77 -4.84
CA ILE A 168 -7.27 13.35 -4.52
C ILE A 168 -7.23 11.84 -4.24
N ILE A 169 -8.05 11.36 -3.33
CA ILE A 169 -8.06 9.95 -2.95
C ILE A 169 -8.50 9.05 -4.11
N LEU A 170 -9.47 9.46 -4.91
CA LEU A 170 -9.91 8.67 -6.05
C LEU A 170 -8.78 8.52 -7.09
N ILE A 171 -8.04 9.60 -7.40
CA ILE A 171 -6.90 9.55 -8.30
C ILE A 171 -5.83 8.60 -7.74
N VAL A 172 -5.47 8.73 -6.46
CA VAL A 172 -4.49 7.88 -5.77
C VAL A 172 -4.90 6.41 -5.83
N TRP A 173 -6.13 6.09 -5.45
CA TRP A 173 -6.63 4.74 -5.38
C TRP A 173 -6.72 4.06 -6.76
N LEU A 174 -7.22 4.79 -7.76
CA LEU A 174 -7.26 4.29 -9.14
C LEU A 174 -5.85 4.08 -9.70
N THR A 175 -4.94 5.02 -9.46
CA THR A 175 -3.57 4.88 -9.95
C THR A 175 -2.86 3.68 -9.33
N ALA A 176 -3.02 3.46 -8.02
CA ALA A 176 -2.50 2.29 -7.33
C ALA A 176 -3.01 0.98 -7.96
N GLY A 177 -4.33 0.88 -8.11
CA GLY A 177 -4.96 -0.31 -8.69
C GLY A 177 -4.58 -0.56 -10.15
N VAL A 178 -4.54 0.51 -10.97
CA VAL A 178 -4.11 0.40 -12.38
C VAL A 178 -2.65 -0.04 -12.47
N THR A 179 -1.76 0.51 -11.61
CA THR A 179 -0.35 0.10 -11.58
C THR A 179 -0.20 -1.36 -11.21
N ALA A 180 -0.89 -1.82 -10.16
CA ALA A 180 -0.89 -3.22 -9.74
C ALA A 180 -1.36 -4.15 -10.87
N CYS A 181 -2.51 -3.81 -11.49
CA CYS A 181 -3.05 -4.62 -12.57
C CYS A 181 -2.15 -4.61 -13.83
N ALA A 182 -1.56 -3.47 -14.17
CA ALA A 182 -0.63 -3.38 -15.30
C ALA A 182 0.63 -4.23 -15.08
N THR A 183 1.13 -4.27 -13.85
CA THR A 183 2.27 -5.11 -13.48
C THR A 183 1.88 -6.60 -13.53
N ALA A 184 0.79 -6.99 -12.89
CA ALA A 184 0.31 -8.37 -12.84
C ALA A 184 -0.11 -8.93 -14.22
N ALA A 185 -0.54 -8.06 -15.14
CA ALA A 185 -0.90 -8.48 -16.50
C ALA A 185 0.29 -9.02 -17.32
N LEU A 186 1.51 -8.78 -16.87
CA LEU A 186 2.74 -9.32 -17.50
C LEU A 186 3.24 -10.60 -16.82
N ASP A 187 2.59 -11.04 -15.73
CA ASP A 187 2.91 -12.31 -15.08
C ASP A 187 2.59 -13.50 -16.03
N HIS A 188 3.37 -14.56 -15.92
CA HIS A 188 3.17 -15.78 -16.71
C HIS A 188 1.80 -16.44 -16.49
N ASP A 189 1.17 -16.22 -15.32
CA ASP A 189 -0.22 -16.59 -15.01
C ASP A 189 -1.06 -15.32 -14.73
N ALA A 190 -1.15 -14.45 -15.74
CA ALA A 190 -1.74 -13.12 -15.63
C ALA A 190 -3.16 -13.14 -15.06
N VAL A 191 -3.98 -14.11 -15.43
CA VAL A 191 -5.38 -14.21 -14.93
C VAL A 191 -5.40 -14.44 -13.44
N ARG A 192 -4.59 -15.39 -12.96
CA ARG A 192 -4.47 -15.68 -11.53
C ARG A 192 -3.86 -14.50 -10.78
N ALA A 193 -2.79 -13.92 -11.31
CA ALA A 193 -2.12 -12.77 -10.73
C ALA A 193 -3.07 -11.57 -10.60
N LEU A 194 -3.88 -11.29 -11.60
CA LEU A 194 -4.87 -10.21 -11.57
C LEU A 194 -5.99 -10.47 -10.56
N LEU A 195 -6.67 -11.63 -10.67
CA LEU A 195 -7.92 -11.86 -9.93
C LEU A 195 -7.67 -12.22 -8.46
N LEU A 196 -6.60 -12.94 -8.16
CA LEU A 196 -6.36 -13.45 -6.80
C LEU A 196 -5.35 -12.61 -6.02
N GLN A 197 -4.58 -11.76 -6.70
CA GLN A 197 -3.54 -10.96 -6.03
C GLN A 197 -3.69 -9.45 -6.31
N ALA A 198 -3.46 -8.99 -7.54
CA ALA A 198 -3.36 -7.57 -7.83
C ALA A 198 -4.63 -6.79 -7.49
N ILE A 199 -5.81 -7.27 -7.90
CA ILE A 199 -7.09 -6.62 -7.57
C ILE A 199 -7.37 -6.66 -6.06
N PRO A 200 -7.30 -7.81 -5.36
CA PRO A 200 -7.46 -7.83 -3.92
C PRO A 200 -6.48 -6.92 -3.18
N GLN A 201 -5.19 -7.04 -3.46
CA GLN A 201 -4.16 -6.31 -2.72
C GLN A 201 -4.22 -4.79 -2.94
N SER A 202 -4.48 -4.34 -4.16
CA SER A 202 -4.48 -2.91 -4.49
C SER A 202 -5.83 -2.25 -4.23
N PHE A 203 -6.92 -2.81 -4.73
CA PHE A 203 -8.24 -2.20 -4.64
C PHE A 203 -8.98 -2.57 -3.36
N LEU A 204 -9.03 -3.87 -2.99
CA LEU A 204 -9.85 -4.29 -1.86
C LEU A 204 -9.19 -3.98 -0.52
N LEU A 205 -7.89 -4.28 -0.34
CA LEU A 205 -7.22 -3.97 0.92
C LEU A 205 -7.12 -2.48 1.20
N SER A 206 -7.06 -1.63 0.18
CA SER A 206 -7.00 -0.17 0.31
C SER A 206 -8.37 0.53 0.19
N ILE A 207 -9.47 -0.21 0.09
CA ILE A 207 -10.81 0.36 -0.12
C ILE A 207 -11.22 1.37 0.95
N GLY A 208 -10.72 1.22 2.17
CA GLY A 208 -10.93 2.15 3.28
C GLY A 208 -10.52 3.59 2.97
N LEU A 209 -9.59 3.79 2.03
CA LEU A 209 -9.18 5.12 1.59
C LEU A 209 -10.37 5.93 1.04
N LEU A 210 -11.33 5.30 0.39
CA LEU A 210 -12.47 5.98 -0.21
C LEU A 210 -13.39 6.69 0.80
N TRP A 211 -13.37 6.28 2.08
CA TRP A 211 -14.13 6.92 3.16
C TRP A 211 -13.32 7.96 3.95
N VAL A 212 -11.98 7.99 3.79
CA VAL A 212 -11.10 8.97 4.44
C VAL A 212 -11.56 10.42 4.23
N PRO A 213 -11.97 10.87 3.02
CA PRO A 213 -12.40 12.24 2.79
C PRO A 213 -13.60 12.66 3.62
N ALA A 214 -14.55 11.77 3.84
CA ALA A 214 -15.72 12.06 4.65
C ALA A 214 -15.35 12.31 6.12
N ARG A 215 -14.46 11.48 6.66
CA ARG A 215 -14.00 11.59 8.04
C ARG A 215 -13.07 12.78 8.25
N ALA A 216 -12.16 13.04 7.31
CA ALA A 216 -11.26 14.16 7.36
C ALA A 216 -12.01 15.49 7.34
N ALA A 217 -13.03 15.63 6.47
CA ALA A 217 -13.87 16.82 6.41
C ALA A 217 -14.65 17.07 7.69
N SER A 218 -15.15 16.03 8.37
CA SER A 218 -15.88 16.18 9.64
C SER A 218 -15.02 16.65 10.82
N ARG A 219 -13.69 16.53 10.70
CA ARG A 219 -12.72 16.96 11.72
C ARG A 219 -12.07 18.31 11.41
N SER A 220 -12.22 18.82 10.19
CA SER A 220 -11.63 20.08 9.80
C SER A 220 -12.42 21.23 10.41
N THR A 221 -11.81 21.94 11.36
CA THR A 221 -12.31 23.21 11.91
C THR A 221 -11.76 24.42 11.13
N ASN A 222 -10.84 24.17 10.21
CA ASN A 222 -10.12 25.20 9.49
C ASN A 222 -10.84 25.52 8.17
N THR A 223 -11.32 26.75 8.02
CA THR A 223 -12.01 27.24 6.81
C THR A 223 -11.03 27.75 5.74
N SER A 224 -9.75 27.91 6.10
CA SER A 224 -8.74 28.36 5.13
C SER A 224 -8.42 27.27 4.14
N PRO A 225 -8.44 27.56 2.83
CA PRO A 225 -8.07 26.59 1.82
C PRO A 225 -6.61 26.17 1.99
N ALA A 226 -6.37 24.87 2.08
CA ALA A 226 -5.01 24.33 2.08
C ALA A 226 -4.34 24.62 0.72
N ALA A 227 -3.01 24.81 0.74
CA ALA A 227 -2.24 24.97 -0.48
C ALA A 227 -2.54 23.84 -1.48
N ALA A 228 -2.68 24.19 -2.76
CA ALA A 228 -2.90 23.20 -3.80
C ALA A 228 -1.66 22.32 -4.02
N VAL A 229 -1.87 21.09 -4.43
CA VAL A 229 -0.81 20.20 -4.89
C VAL A 229 -0.34 20.68 -6.25
N SER A 230 0.74 21.45 -6.28
CA SER A 230 1.32 22.00 -7.53
C SER A 230 2.00 20.89 -8.34
N PHE A 231 2.21 21.17 -9.65
CA PHE A 231 3.01 20.30 -10.50
C PHE A 231 4.44 20.16 -9.95
N SER A 232 4.92 18.91 -9.91
CA SER A 232 6.27 18.61 -9.43
C SER A 232 6.93 17.55 -10.30
N VAL A 233 7.89 18.01 -11.11
CA VAL A 233 8.65 17.18 -12.03
C VAL A 233 9.39 16.03 -11.29
N ARG A 234 9.86 16.28 -10.07
CA ARG A 234 10.58 15.25 -9.27
C ARG A 234 9.70 14.05 -8.95
N TRP A 235 8.45 14.29 -8.55
CA TRP A 235 7.50 13.24 -8.27
C TRP A 235 7.09 12.48 -9.54
N VAL A 236 6.92 13.20 -10.65
CA VAL A 236 6.56 12.61 -11.94
C VAL A 236 7.68 11.71 -12.48
N ILE A 237 8.92 12.21 -12.47
CA ILE A 237 10.08 11.40 -12.90
C ILE A 237 10.27 10.19 -11.99
N GLY A 238 10.21 10.37 -10.66
CA GLY A 238 10.32 9.24 -9.72
C GLY A 238 9.26 8.18 -9.97
N ALA A 239 8.00 8.59 -10.18
CA ALA A 239 6.91 7.68 -10.48
C ALA A 239 7.09 6.97 -11.84
N ALA A 240 7.57 7.68 -12.85
CA ALA A 240 7.85 7.07 -14.16
C ALA A 240 8.94 6.00 -14.04
N ILE A 241 10.05 6.29 -13.35
CA ILE A 241 11.14 5.34 -13.15
C ILE A 241 10.65 4.12 -12.37
N VAL A 242 10.01 4.32 -11.22
CA VAL A 242 9.54 3.21 -10.37
C VAL A 242 8.44 2.42 -11.08
N GLY A 243 7.48 3.09 -11.74
CA GLY A 243 6.41 2.41 -12.47
C GLY A 243 6.94 1.56 -13.62
N VAL A 244 7.84 2.11 -14.44
CA VAL A 244 8.47 1.35 -15.53
C VAL A 244 9.29 0.18 -14.98
N ALA A 245 10.09 0.39 -13.93
CA ALA A 245 10.85 -0.68 -13.31
C ALA A 245 9.93 -1.78 -12.73
N SER A 246 8.85 -1.41 -12.02
CA SER A 246 7.89 -2.38 -11.50
C SER A 246 7.24 -3.20 -12.63
N ILE A 247 6.79 -2.54 -13.70
CA ILE A 247 6.13 -3.20 -14.82
C ILE A 247 7.11 -4.13 -15.58
N LEU A 248 8.33 -3.67 -15.87
CA LEU A 248 9.27 -4.43 -16.70
C LEU A 248 10.06 -5.49 -15.94
N VAL A 249 10.29 -5.30 -14.64
CA VAL A 249 11.11 -6.20 -13.81
C VAL A 249 10.23 -7.12 -12.95
N LEU A 250 9.29 -6.53 -12.21
CA LEU A 250 8.43 -7.31 -11.32
C LEU A 250 7.19 -7.88 -12.03
N GLY A 251 6.79 -7.33 -13.18
CA GLY A 251 5.65 -7.82 -13.94
C GLY A 251 5.85 -9.24 -14.43
N PRO A 252 6.82 -9.51 -15.35
CA PRO A 252 7.08 -10.85 -15.82
C PRO A 252 7.69 -11.77 -14.74
N GLY A 253 8.15 -11.20 -13.65
CA GLY A 253 8.85 -11.89 -12.58
C GLY A 253 10.32 -12.20 -12.95
N MET A 254 11.17 -12.20 -11.93
CA MET A 254 12.55 -12.66 -12.05
C MET A 254 12.59 -14.14 -11.67
N ILE A 255 13.11 -14.98 -12.56
CA ILE A 255 13.33 -16.42 -12.30
C ILE A 255 14.84 -16.60 -12.17
N ALA A 256 15.30 -17.22 -11.09
CA ALA A 256 16.70 -17.58 -10.97
C ALA A 256 17.02 -18.68 -12.00
N THR A 257 17.86 -18.35 -12.98
CA THR A 257 18.46 -19.36 -13.86
C THR A 257 19.58 -20.05 -13.09
N ASN A 258 19.38 -21.33 -12.77
CA ASN A 258 20.44 -22.18 -12.21
C ASN A 258 21.56 -22.43 -13.22
#